data_293ff48194d690a019a5b0bb6aa46253
#
_entry.id   293ff48194d690a019a5b0bb6aa46253
#
_cell.length_a   1.000
_cell.length_b   1.000
_cell.length_c   1.000
_cell.angle_alpha   90.00
_cell.angle_beta   90.00
_cell.angle_gamma   90.00
#
_symmetry.space_group_name_H-M   'P 1'
#
loop_
_entity.id
_entity.type
_entity.pdbx_description
1 polymer ?
#
loop_
_entity_poly.entity_id
_entity_poly.type
_entity_poly.pdbx_seq_one_letter_code
_entity_poly.pdbx_strand_id
1 'polypeptide(L)'
;IVTQRTGEDHKILVGEKASVTFKDVNYQDIKTQDFTTNEFGSFTGTFVAPTTGLLGNMTLETGFGAINVQVEEYKRPKFEVSFEPITNAYNLNDQVQVSGKAVSYAGANIDNAEVHYTVRRVAEFPVWCFWGWHRPWLPQITEKIIANGVTKTDDNGFFKIDFHAIPDATVSKEFKPYFNYEITADVIDINGETH
;
A
#
# COMPACT_ATOMS: atom_id res chain seq x y z
N ILE A 1 -10.68 -27.10 8.48
CA ILE A 1 -10.80 -28.56 8.72
C ILE A 1 -9.98 -28.88 9.95
N VAL A 2 -10.63 -29.55 10.93
CA VAL A 2 -9.98 -29.99 12.16
C VAL A 2 -9.53 -31.44 11.99
N THR A 3 -8.23 -31.67 12.18
CA THR A 3 -7.65 -33.02 12.05
C THR A 3 -6.79 -33.34 13.27
N GLN A 4 -6.79 -34.61 13.65
CA GLN A 4 -5.84 -35.13 14.63
C GLN A 4 -4.68 -35.81 13.91
N ARG A 5 -3.46 -35.44 14.25
CA ARG A 5 -2.24 -36.06 13.74
C ARG A 5 -1.73 -37.14 14.72
N THR A 6 -1.51 -38.34 14.21
CA THR A 6 -0.87 -39.43 14.96
C THR A 6 0.25 -39.98 14.11
N GLY A 7 1.51 -39.59 14.41
CA GLY A 7 2.65 -39.92 13.54
C GLY A 7 2.54 -39.23 12.18
N GLU A 8 2.48 -40.02 11.10
CA GLU A 8 2.27 -39.54 9.71
C GLU A 8 0.79 -39.51 9.30
N ASP A 9 -0.09 -40.11 10.10
CA ASP A 9 -1.51 -40.20 9.78
C ASP A 9 -2.27 -38.94 10.26
N HIS A 10 -3.21 -38.50 9.42
CA HIS A 10 -4.13 -37.39 9.72
C HIS A 10 -5.57 -37.88 9.67
N LYS A 11 -6.25 -37.87 10.82
CA LYS A 11 -7.66 -38.26 10.93
C LYS A 11 -8.54 -37.00 11.04
N ILE A 12 -9.59 -36.93 10.23
CA ILE A 12 -10.61 -35.87 10.32
C ILE A 12 -11.41 -36.07 11.61
N LEU A 13 -11.60 -35.00 12.36
CA LEU A 13 -12.40 -35.00 13.59
C LEU A 13 -13.83 -34.56 13.26
N VAL A 14 -14.75 -35.49 13.29
CA VAL A 14 -16.20 -35.29 13.06
C VAL A 14 -16.93 -35.14 14.40
N GLY A 15 -17.84 -34.18 14.50
CA GLY A 15 -18.62 -33.94 15.71
C GLY A 15 -17.81 -33.30 16.84
N GLU A 16 -16.59 -32.80 16.57
CA GLU A 16 -15.76 -32.14 17.55
C GLU A 16 -16.27 -30.73 17.84
N LYS A 17 -16.26 -30.36 19.13
CA LYS A 17 -16.64 -29.01 19.55
C LYS A 17 -15.46 -28.06 19.41
N ALA A 18 -15.71 -26.92 18.77
CA ALA A 18 -14.75 -25.84 18.58
C ALA A 18 -15.34 -24.54 19.11
N SER A 19 -14.69 -23.96 20.11
CA SER A 19 -15.00 -22.61 20.54
C SER A 19 -14.09 -21.63 19.82
N VAL A 20 -14.69 -20.66 19.12
CA VAL A 20 -13.95 -19.60 18.39
C VAL A 20 -14.15 -18.30 19.13
N THR A 21 -13.06 -17.68 19.56
CA THR A 21 -13.07 -16.37 20.21
C THR A 21 -12.51 -15.31 19.28
N PHE A 22 -13.30 -14.26 19.02
CA PHE A 22 -12.87 -13.08 18.32
C PHE A 22 -12.31 -12.08 19.31
N LYS A 23 -11.05 -11.67 19.12
CA LYS A 23 -10.31 -10.78 20.02
C LYS A 23 -9.97 -9.47 19.31
N ASP A 24 -9.99 -8.38 20.05
CA ASP A 24 -9.57 -7.06 19.57
C ASP A 24 -8.06 -6.93 19.41
N VAL A 25 -7.59 -5.74 19.02
CA VAL A 25 -6.17 -5.41 18.84
C VAL A 25 -5.35 -5.50 20.14
N ASN A 26 -6.00 -5.48 21.32
CA ASN A 26 -5.39 -5.62 22.64
C ASN A 26 -5.56 -7.03 23.21
N TYR A 27 -5.96 -8.00 22.37
CA TYR A 27 -6.27 -9.39 22.75
C TYR A 27 -7.40 -9.53 23.79
N GLN A 28 -8.33 -8.56 23.85
CA GLN A 28 -9.54 -8.66 24.66
C GLN A 28 -10.65 -9.37 23.89
N ASP A 29 -11.40 -10.22 24.57
CA ASP A 29 -12.48 -11.00 23.97
C ASP A 29 -13.66 -10.11 23.60
N ILE A 30 -13.96 -10.03 22.28
CA ILE A 30 -15.13 -9.34 21.76
C ILE A 30 -16.34 -10.27 21.80
N LYS A 31 -16.16 -11.48 21.28
CA LYS A 31 -17.22 -12.47 21.17
C LYS A 31 -16.67 -13.88 21.05
N THR A 32 -17.31 -14.82 21.73
CA THR A 32 -17.05 -16.25 21.57
C THR A 32 -18.29 -16.94 20.99
N GLN A 33 -18.09 -17.87 20.07
CA GLN A 33 -19.12 -18.71 19.47
C GLN A 33 -18.67 -20.17 19.45
N ASP A 34 -19.60 -21.08 19.76
CA ASP A 34 -19.34 -22.51 19.74
C ASP A 34 -19.84 -23.12 18.43
N PHE A 35 -19.04 -23.98 17.88
CA PHE A 35 -19.29 -24.71 16.64
C PHE A 35 -19.11 -26.22 16.85
N THR A 36 -19.66 -27.00 15.94
CA THR A 36 -19.41 -28.46 15.89
C THR A 36 -18.98 -28.81 14.47
N THR A 37 -17.93 -29.62 14.34
CA THR A 37 -17.46 -30.06 13.04
C THR A 37 -18.43 -30.99 12.36
N ASN A 38 -18.64 -30.82 11.06
CA ASN A 38 -19.43 -31.71 10.21
C ASN A 38 -18.65 -32.98 9.80
N GLU A 39 -19.23 -33.76 8.90
CA GLU A 39 -18.62 -35.00 8.37
C GLU A 39 -17.28 -34.79 7.68
N PHE A 40 -16.97 -33.57 7.24
CA PHE A 40 -15.69 -33.19 6.65
C PHE A 40 -14.70 -32.57 7.66
N GLY A 41 -15.02 -32.60 8.95
CA GLY A 41 -14.22 -31.95 9.99
C GLY A 41 -14.21 -30.43 9.90
N SER A 42 -15.20 -29.85 9.26
CA SER A 42 -15.29 -28.40 9.02
C SER A 42 -16.43 -27.78 9.78
N PHE A 43 -16.31 -26.52 10.13
CA PHE A 43 -17.40 -25.66 10.61
C PHE A 43 -17.34 -24.30 9.91
N THR A 44 -18.44 -23.57 9.93
CA THR A 44 -18.53 -22.22 9.38
C THR A 44 -19.28 -21.32 10.36
N GLY A 45 -18.94 -20.04 10.37
CA GLY A 45 -19.57 -19.04 11.21
C GLY A 45 -19.30 -17.64 10.74
N THR A 46 -19.95 -16.67 11.38
CA THR A 46 -19.79 -15.25 11.04
C THR A 46 -19.56 -14.45 12.32
N PHE A 47 -18.55 -13.62 12.30
CA PHE A 47 -18.29 -12.62 13.31
C PHE A 47 -18.48 -11.23 12.70
N VAL A 48 -19.12 -10.34 13.44
CA VAL A 48 -19.26 -8.95 13.03
C VAL A 48 -18.13 -8.16 13.68
N ALA A 49 -17.35 -7.45 12.85
CA ALA A 49 -16.33 -6.57 13.36
C ALA A 49 -16.94 -5.40 14.15
N PRO A 50 -16.31 -4.94 15.24
CA PRO A 50 -16.78 -3.78 15.96
C PRO A 50 -16.74 -2.53 15.07
N THR A 51 -17.76 -1.69 15.20
CA THR A 51 -17.86 -0.40 14.48
C THR A 51 -17.29 0.76 15.29
N THR A 52 -16.87 0.51 16.53
CA THR A 52 -16.29 1.50 17.44
C THR A 52 -15.11 0.89 18.18
N GLY A 53 -14.17 1.73 18.59
CA GLY A 53 -12.96 1.31 19.31
C GLY A 53 -11.71 1.31 18.42
N LEU A 54 -10.66 0.62 18.88
CA LEU A 54 -9.42 0.50 18.13
C LEU A 54 -9.58 -0.51 17.00
N LEU A 55 -9.30 -0.06 15.78
CA LEU A 55 -9.26 -0.89 14.58
C LEU A 55 -7.82 -1.33 14.31
N GLY A 56 -7.64 -2.39 13.55
CA GLY A 56 -6.32 -2.93 13.22
C GLY A 56 -6.31 -4.46 13.15
N ASN A 57 -5.19 -5.07 13.51
CA ASN A 57 -5.04 -6.52 13.55
C ASN A 57 -5.83 -7.11 14.71
N MET A 58 -6.90 -7.82 14.40
CA MET A 58 -7.72 -8.58 15.33
C MET A 58 -7.47 -10.07 15.13
N THR A 59 -7.80 -10.89 16.13
CA THR A 59 -7.50 -12.32 16.11
C THR A 59 -8.76 -13.16 16.26
N LEU A 60 -8.92 -14.17 15.42
CA LEU A 60 -9.85 -15.27 15.64
C LEU A 60 -9.06 -16.45 16.18
N GLU A 61 -9.33 -16.86 17.40
CA GLU A 61 -8.60 -17.91 18.12
C GLU A 61 -9.49 -19.09 18.42
N THR A 62 -8.94 -20.28 18.29
CA THR A 62 -9.60 -21.55 18.67
C THR A 62 -8.59 -22.42 19.42
N GLY A 63 -9.03 -23.49 20.07
CA GLY A 63 -8.14 -24.53 20.61
C GLY A 63 -7.26 -25.22 19.57
N PHE A 64 -7.53 -25.02 18.26
CA PHE A 64 -6.82 -25.66 17.15
C PHE A 64 -5.89 -24.70 16.39
N GLY A 65 -5.94 -23.39 16.70
CA GLY A 65 -5.11 -22.38 16.08
C GLY A 65 -5.73 -20.99 16.10
N ALA A 66 -5.00 -20.03 15.55
CA ALA A 66 -5.43 -18.65 15.45
C ALA A 66 -5.16 -18.08 14.05
N ILE A 67 -5.94 -17.09 13.66
CA ILE A 67 -5.75 -16.31 12.44
C ILE A 67 -5.95 -14.83 12.74
N ASN A 68 -5.09 -14.00 12.16
CA ASN A 68 -5.22 -12.55 12.23
C ASN A 68 -6.05 -12.03 11.08
N VAL A 69 -6.93 -11.07 11.39
CA VAL A 69 -7.81 -10.40 10.45
C VAL A 69 -7.61 -8.89 10.59
N GLN A 70 -7.25 -8.24 9.51
CA GLN A 70 -7.16 -6.78 9.47
C GLN A 70 -8.58 -6.19 9.40
N VAL A 71 -8.93 -5.39 10.40
CA VAL A 71 -10.21 -4.68 10.48
C VAL A 71 -9.92 -3.19 10.32
N GLU A 72 -10.46 -2.61 9.26
CA GLU A 72 -10.26 -1.19 8.93
C GLU A 72 -11.62 -0.52 8.66
N GLU A 73 -11.69 0.77 8.95
CA GLU A 73 -12.83 1.57 8.52
C GLU A 73 -12.67 1.90 7.04
N TYR A 74 -13.56 1.37 6.22
CA TYR A 74 -13.58 1.72 4.81
C TYR A 74 -14.25 3.09 4.64
N LYS A 75 -13.44 4.14 4.51
CA LYS A 75 -13.90 5.45 4.04
C LYS A 75 -13.89 5.44 2.52
N ARG A 76 -15.05 5.61 1.90
CA ARG A 76 -15.09 5.83 0.45
C ARG A 76 -14.39 7.16 0.16
N PRO A 77 -13.38 7.18 -0.70
CA PRO A 77 -12.83 8.45 -1.15
C PRO A 77 -13.95 9.30 -1.74
N LYS A 78 -13.96 10.60 -1.46
CA LYS A 78 -14.96 11.52 -2.01
C LYS A 78 -14.48 12.23 -3.26
N PHE A 79 -13.19 12.15 -3.55
CA PHE A 79 -12.56 12.76 -4.70
C PHE A 79 -11.48 11.86 -5.29
N GLU A 80 -11.07 12.15 -6.49
CA GLU A 80 -9.94 11.50 -7.17
C GLU A 80 -8.84 12.52 -7.43
N VAL A 81 -7.61 12.02 -7.47
CA VAL A 81 -6.42 12.79 -7.80
C VAL A 81 -5.76 12.16 -9.03
N SER A 82 -5.48 12.97 -10.04
CA SER A 82 -4.80 12.50 -11.26
C SER A 82 -3.69 13.46 -11.66
N PHE A 83 -2.62 12.91 -12.24
CA PHE A 83 -1.58 13.71 -12.86
C PHE A 83 -1.92 13.98 -14.32
N GLU A 84 -1.67 15.20 -14.77
CA GLU A 84 -1.76 15.55 -16.18
C GLU A 84 -0.61 14.92 -16.98
N PRO A 85 -0.84 14.50 -18.22
CA PRO A 85 0.21 13.93 -19.06
C PRO A 85 1.36 14.91 -19.27
N ILE A 86 2.57 14.44 -19.09
CA ILE A 86 3.79 15.21 -19.37
C ILE A 86 3.97 15.26 -20.88
N THR A 87 3.84 16.45 -21.48
CA THR A 87 3.99 16.66 -22.92
C THR A 87 5.38 17.19 -23.31
N ASN A 88 6.11 17.73 -22.36
CA ASN A 88 7.44 18.28 -22.57
C ASN A 88 8.51 17.20 -22.46
N ALA A 89 9.58 17.34 -23.24
CA ALA A 89 10.78 16.55 -23.07
C ALA A 89 11.74 17.29 -22.12
N TYR A 90 12.30 16.57 -21.18
CA TYR A 90 13.24 17.09 -20.19
C TYR A 90 14.58 16.36 -20.28
N ASN A 91 15.66 17.08 -20.03
CA ASN A 91 17.00 16.50 -19.86
C ASN A 91 17.34 16.37 -18.38
N LEU A 92 18.40 15.61 -18.10
CA LEU A 92 18.94 15.55 -16.75
C LEU A 92 19.42 16.94 -16.30
N ASN A 93 19.15 17.28 -15.05
CA ASN A 93 19.34 18.57 -14.40
C ASN A 93 18.38 19.68 -14.83
N ASP A 94 17.45 19.43 -15.73
CA ASP A 94 16.39 20.39 -16.01
C ASP A 94 15.45 20.52 -14.81
N GLN A 95 14.81 21.67 -14.73
CA GLN A 95 13.67 21.85 -13.83
C GLN A 95 12.44 21.25 -14.49
N VAL A 96 11.84 20.29 -13.82
CA VAL A 96 10.63 19.59 -14.25
C VAL A 96 9.46 20.14 -13.48
N GLN A 97 8.37 20.46 -14.19
CA GLN A 97 7.10 20.81 -13.60
C GLN A 97 6.07 19.74 -13.98
N VAL A 98 5.41 19.19 -12.97
CA VAL A 98 4.30 18.25 -13.13
C VAL A 98 3.06 18.87 -12.55
N SER A 99 1.95 18.79 -13.27
CA SER A 99 0.65 19.25 -12.83
C SER A 99 -0.26 18.07 -12.50
N GLY A 100 -1.05 18.23 -11.45
CA GLY A 100 -2.11 17.28 -11.12
C GLY A 100 -3.41 18.01 -10.82
N LYS A 101 -4.48 17.25 -10.73
CA LYS A 101 -5.82 17.75 -10.48
C LYS A 101 -6.56 16.88 -9.46
N ALA A 102 -7.26 17.52 -8.54
CA ALA A 102 -8.15 16.89 -7.58
C ALA A 102 -9.60 17.27 -7.86
N VAL A 103 -10.47 16.27 -8.06
CA VAL A 103 -11.88 16.47 -8.42
C VAL A 103 -12.75 15.51 -7.62
N SER A 104 -13.83 16.00 -7.04
CA SER A 104 -14.79 15.14 -6.33
C SER A 104 -15.52 14.23 -7.33
N TYR A 105 -15.99 13.08 -6.87
CA TYR A 105 -16.81 12.18 -7.71
C TYR A 105 -18.15 12.80 -8.13
N ALA A 106 -18.56 13.92 -7.52
CA ALA A 106 -19.70 14.72 -7.94
C ALA A 106 -19.34 15.77 -9.02
N GLY A 107 -18.07 15.83 -9.46
CA GLY A 107 -17.59 16.74 -10.51
C GLY A 107 -17.16 18.13 -10.00
N ALA A 108 -17.22 18.40 -8.70
CA ALA A 108 -16.74 19.65 -8.13
C ALA A 108 -15.20 19.62 -7.98
N ASN A 109 -14.55 20.75 -8.26
CA ASN A 109 -13.12 20.89 -8.01
C ASN A 109 -12.83 20.90 -6.51
N ILE A 110 -11.69 20.31 -6.11
CA ILE A 110 -11.21 20.38 -4.72
C ILE A 110 -10.21 21.52 -4.64
N ASP A 111 -10.68 22.65 -4.14
CA ASP A 111 -9.89 23.86 -4.00
C ASP A 111 -9.23 23.96 -2.62
N ASN A 112 -8.11 24.69 -2.56
CA ASN A 112 -7.34 24.96 -1.33
C ASN A 112 -6.99 23.72 -0.50
N ALA A 113 -6.98 22.53 -1.13
CA ALA A 113 -6.52 21.29 -0.51
C ALA A 113 -5.00 21.29 -0.38
N GLU A 114 -4.49 20.74 0.71
CA GLU A 114 -3.06 20.59 0.95
C GLU A 114 -2.54 19.36 0.20
N VAL A 115 -1.45 19.52 -0.54
CA VAL A 115 -0.86 18.47 -1.37
C VAL A 115 0.55 18.18 -0.86
N HIS A 116 0.72 17.06 -0.19
CA HIS A 116 2.03 16.55 0.23
C HIS A 116 2.61 15.71 -0.89
N TYR A 117 3.79 16.06 -1.37
CA TYR A 117 4.40 15.31 -2.46
C TYR A 117 5.79 14.80 -2.14
N THR A 118 6.15 13.71 -2.78
CA THR A 118 7.48 13.12 -2.74
C THR A 118 7.91 12.75 -4.15
N VAL A 119 9.13 13.12 -4.51
CA VAL A 119 9.77 12.74 -5.77
C VAL A 119 10.92 11.79 -5.47
N ARG A 120 10.83 10.60 -6.02
CA ARG A 120 11.79 9.51 -5.88
C ARG A 120 12.49 9.26 -7.21
N ARG A 121 13.82 9.26 -7.19
CA ARG A 121 14.63 8.85 -8.33
C ARG A 121 15.01 7.38 -8.19
N VAL A 122 14.82 6.60 -9.24
CA VAL A 122 15.24 5.21 -9.37
C VAL A 122 16.23 5.13 -10.53
N ALA A 123 17.44 4.64 -10.26
CA ALA A 123 18.42 4.38 -11.31
C ALA A 123 18.19 2.98 -11.88
N GLU A 124 17.98 2.89 -13.18
CA GLU A 124 17.80 1.64 -13.90
C GLU A 124 18.92 1.43 -14.93
N PHE A 125 19.13 0.17 -15.29
CA PHE A 125 20.22 -0.20 -16.17
C PHE A 125 19.70 -1.06 -17.33
N PRO A 126 20.25 -0.89 -18.53
CA PRO A 126 19.94 -1.75 -19.65
C PRO A 126 20.24 -3.22 -19.35
N VAL A 127 19.43 -4.13 -19.89
CA VAL A 127 19.53 -5.58 -19.64
C VAL A 127 20.93 -6.15 -19.97
N TRP A 128 21.63 -5.59 -20.96
CA TRP A 128 22.98 -6.03 -21.31
C TRP A 128 24.01 -5.86 -20.18
N CYS A 129 23.77 -4.97 -19.21
CA CYS A 129 24.63 -4.82 -18.03
C CYS A 129 24.66 -6.08 -17.17
N PHE A 130 23.59 -6.87 -17.20
CA PHE A 130 23.43 -8.09 -16.43
C PHE A 130 23.84 -9.36 -17.21
N TRP A 131 24.20 -9.24 -18.48
CA TRP A 131 24.61 -10.35 -19.32
C TRP A 131 26.14 -10.49 -19.36
N GLY A 132 26.69 -11.52 -18.70
CA GLY A 132 28.12 -11.84 -18.75
C GLY A 132 28.60 -12.60 -17.52
N TRP A 133 29.27 -13.74 -17.73
CA TRP A 133 29.70 -14.69 -16.70
C TRP A 133 30.83 -14.21 -15.77
N HIS A 134 31.40 -13.03 -15.96
CA HIS A 134 32.60 -12.58 -15.23
C HIS A 134 32.58 -11.10 -14.82
N ARG A 135 31.42 -10.52 -14.48
CA ARG A 135 31.40 -9.15 -13.93
C ARG A 135 31.16 -9.21 -12.41
N PRO A 136 32.20 -9.01 -11.58
CA PRO A 136 32.08 -9.01 -10.12
C PRO A 136 31.34 -7.77 -9.57
N TRP A 137 31.04 -6.77 -10.43
CA TRP A 137 30.45 -5.50 -10.07
C TRP A 137 29.18 -5.26 -10.90
N LEU A 138 28.07 -5.83 -10.45
CA LEU A 138 26.75 -5.49 -10.99
C LEU A 138 26.37 -4.11 -10.47
N PRO A 139 25.85 -3.21 -11.34
CA PRO A 139 25.31 -1.95 -10.89
C PRO A 139 24.11 -2.23 -9.97
N GLN A 140 24.12 -1.59 -8.81
CA GLN A 140 22.98 -1.69 -7.90
C GLN A 140 21.90 -0.70 -8.32
N ILE A 141 20.66 -1.15 -8.31
CA ILE A 141 19.50 -0.26 -8.43
C ILE A 141 19.51 0.64 -7.20
N THR A 142 19.68 1.92 -7.41
CA THR A 142 19.68 2.93 -6.35
C THR A 142 18.37 3.70 -6.39
N GLU A 143 17.78 3.84 -5.23
CA GLU A 143 16.56 4.58 -5.02
C GLU A 143 16.81 5.69 -4.01
N LYS A 144 16.37 6.90 -4.32
CA LYS A 144 16.57 8.05 -3.44
C LYS A 144 15.46 9.08 -3.59
N ILE A 145 14.93 9.55 -2.48
CA ILE A 145 14.07 10.73 -2.46
C ILE A 145 14.94 11.95 -2.78
N ILE A 146 14.59 12.70 -3.82
CA ILE A 146 15.33 13.87 -4.30
C ILE A 146 14.61 15.19 -4.03
N ALA A 147 13.29 15.13 -3.85
CA ALA A 147 12.48 16.27 -3.45
C ALA A 147 11.27 15.80 -2.65
N ASN A 148 10.84 16.62 -1.72
CA ASN A 148 9.55 16.52 -1.05
C ASN A 148 9.08 17.92 -0.68
N GLY A 149 7.79 18.08 -0.46
CA GLY A 149 7.24 19.36 -0.08
C GLY A 149 5.74 19.36 0.03
N VAL A 150 5.21 20.55 0.24
CA VAL A 150 3.78 20.79 0.33
C VAL A 150 3.42 21.90 -0.63
N THR A 151 2.34 21.70 -1.39
CA THR A 151 1.71 22.71 -2.24
C THR A 151 0.21 22.71 -2.00
N LYS A 152 -0.55 23.51 -2.72
CA LYS A 152 -2.00 23.56 -2.61
C LYS A 152 -2.66 23.50 -3.96
N THR A 153 -3.90 23.01 -3.98
CA THR A 153 -4.76 23.10 -5.15
C THR A 153 -5.28 24.54 -5.31
N ASP A 154 -5.43 24.98 -6.55
CA ASP A 154 -6.07 26.24 -6.92
C ASP A 154 -7.61 26.10 -6.96
N ASP A 155 -8.31 27.21 -7.28
CA ASP A 155 -9.78 27.25 -7.38
C ASP A 155 -10.36 26.28 -8.43
N ASN A 156 -9.52 25.77 -9.33
CA ASN A 156 -9.90 24.79 -10.36
C ASN A 156 -9.48 23.34 -9.98
N GLY A 157 -8.93 23.16 -8.78
CA GLY A 157 -8.45 21.89 -8.27
C GLY A 157 -7.08 21.48 -8.80
N PHE A 158 -6.37 22.34 -9.53
CA PHE A 158 -5.02 22.03 -10.03
C PHE A 158 -3.95 22.33 -8.99
N PHE A 159 -2.92 21.51 -8.99
CA PHE A 159 -1.68 21.74 -8.25
C PHE A 159 -0.46 21.51 -9.13
N LYS A 160 0.68 22.06 -8.72
CA LYS A 160 1.95 21.95 -9.42
C LYS A 160 3.03 21.48 -8.49
N ILE A 161 3.88 20.60 -9.01
CA ILE A 161 5.05 20.06 -8.34
C ILE A 161 6.26 20.39 -9.21
N ASP A 162 7.21 21.14 -8.63
CA ASP A 162 8.45 21.51 -9.29
C ASP A 162 9.63 20.79 -8.64
N PHE A 163 10.50 20.19 -9.43
CA PHE A 163 11.71 19.54 -8.95
C PHE A 163 12.82 19.56 -10.01
N HIS A 164 14.06 19.36 -9.60
CA HIS A 164 15.18 19.17 -10.52
C HIS A 164 15.41 17.68 -10.81
N ALA A 165 15.53 17.32 -12.08
CA ALA A 165 15.80 15.96 -12.54
C ALA A 165 17.26 15.56 -12.28
N ILE A 166 17.69 15.55 -11.02
CA ILE A 166 19.10 15.32 -10.63
C ILE A 166 19.47 13.85 -10.84
N PRO A 167 20.49 13.54 -11.68
CA PRO A 167 20.98 12.18 -11.86
C PRO A 167 21.71 11.65 -10.62
N ASP A 168 22.00 10.36 -10.58
CA ASP A 168 22.84 9.78 -9.55
C ASP A 168 24.32 9.89 -9.94
N ALA A 169 25.06 10.75 -9.24
CA ALA A 169 26.49 10.93 -9.47
C ALA A 169 27.33 9.72 -9.03
N THR A 170 26.78 8.82 -8.22
CA THR A 170 27.49 7.61 -7.76
C THR A 170 27.43 6.47 -8.77
N VAL A 171 26.54 6.57 -9.75
CA VAL A 171 26.37 5.57 -10.80
C VAL A 171 27.31 5.84 -11.97
N SER A 172 28.09 4.84 -12.37
CA SER A 172 28.99 4.97 -13.51
C SER A 172 28.23 5.17 -14.83
N LYS A 173 28.64 6.20 -15.59
CA LYS A 173 28.08 6.49 -16.92
C LYS A 173 28.38 5.39 -17.96
N GLU A 174 29.37 4.53 -17.71
CA GLU A 174 29.71 3.41 -18.59
C GLU A 174 28.59 2.41 -18.74
N PHE A 175 27.75 2.27 -17.71
CA PHE A 175 26.57 1.41 -17.74
C PHE A 175 25.39 2.03 -18.48
N LYS A 176 25.50 3.27 -18.95
CA LYS A 176 24.42 4.02 -19.60
C LYS A 176 23.11 3.94 -18.83
N PRO A 177 23.10 4.35 -17.54
CA PRO A 177 21.92 4.32 -16.73
C PRO A 177 20.86 5.27 -17.28
N TYR A 178 19.60 4.92 -17.08
CA TYR A 178 18.48 5.85 -17.18
C TYR A 178 17.85 6.03 -15.80
N PHE A 179 17.22 7.17 -15.59
CA PHE A 179 16.68 7.54 -14.30
C PHE A 179 15.16 7.75 -14.44
N ASN A 180 14.42 6.96 -13.68
CA ASN A 180 12.98 7.15 -13.52
C ASN A 180 12.72 8.06 -12.33
N TYR A 181 11.84 9.03 -12.50
CA TYR A 181 11.39 9.92 -11.45
C TYR A 181 9.93 9.60 -11.13
N GLU A 182 9.73 8.98 -9.98
CA GLU A 182 8.40 8.60 -9.50
C GLU A 182 7.90 9.71 -8.57
N ILE A 183 6.70 10.19 -8.86
CA ILE A 183 6.06 11.27 -8.10
C ILE A 183 4.83 10.70 -7.42
N THR A 184 4.77 10.86 -6.11
CA THR A 184 3.58 10.56 -5.32
C THR A 184 3.06 11.86 -4.71
N ALA A 185 1.74 11.99 -4.64
CA ALA A 185 1.08 13.13 -4.05
C ALA A 185 -0.13 12.66 -3.23
N ASP A 186 -0.17 13.07 -1.97
CA ASP A 186 -1.30 12.86 -1.06
C ASP A 186 -2.03 14.20 -0.91
N VAL A 187 -3.28 14.23 -1.33
CA VAL A 187 -4.13 15.43 -1.26
C VAL A 187 -5.05 15.35 -0.05
N ILE A 188 -5.03 16.38 0.78
CA ILE A 188 -5.84 16.48 1.99
C ILE A 188 -6.81 17.65 1.81
N ASP A 189 -8.11 17.35 1.75
CA ASP A 189 -9.14 18.38 1.62
C ASP A 189 -9.32 19.19 2.93
N ILE A 190 -10.10 20.25 2.88
CA ILE A 190 -10.40 21.09 4.04
C ILE A 190 -11.14 20.36 5.17
N ASN A 191 -11.71 19.19 4.92
CA ASN A 191 -12.38 18.34 5.90
C ASN A 191 -11.44 17.26 6.48
N GLY A 192 -10.18 17.23 6.07
CA GLY A 192 -9.18 16.26 6.50
C GLY A 192 -9.30 14.88 5.82
N GLU A 193 -9.99 14.81 4.67
CA GLU A 193 -9.98 13.58 3.85
C GLU A 193 -8.72 13.54 2.99
N THR A 194 -8.07 12.38 2.96
CA THR A 194 -6.81 12.16 2.22
C THR A 194 -7.05 11.19 1.06
N HIS A 195 -6.45 11.49 -0.07
CA HIS A 195 -6.39 10.61 -1.25
C HIS A 195 -5.03 10.70 -1.92
#